data_4b1e84cddd43f3ecf8a237cb16c221d7
#
_entry.id   4b1e84cddd43f3ecf8a237cb16c221d7
#
_cell.length_a   1.000
_cell.length_b   1.000
_cell.length_c   1.000
_cell.angle_alpha   90.00
_cell.angle_beta   90.00
_cell.angle_gamma   90.00
#
_symmetry.space_group_name_H-M   'P 1'
#
loop_
_entity.id
_entity.type
_entity.pdbx_description
1 polymer ?
#
loop_
_entity_poly.entity_id
_entity_poly.type
_entity_poly.pdbx_seq_one_letter_code
_entity_poly.pdbx_strand_id
1 'polypeptide(L)'
;IRDDDVSHIRHTSRIDDVVGDYVQLKNAGGGQKKGLCPFHDEKSPSFHVTPSKGFYHCFGCQTGGDVISFVMKIEHMSFTEAVERLADRMNYQLTYDEGPTRTGGSDRKRLLEANRLAALFYQEQLQQPGPAQVGREFLQSRGFDKAAAAKFGVGYAPDEWDALAKHLKGRGFTDAELELAGLTKEGQRGHIDRFRNRLVWPIHEISGDVVGFGARRLSESDTGPKYLNTPETPIYKKSALLYGLEMAKKEIAKKRQVVVVEGYTDVMAAHLAGIETAVATCGTAFGDEHIRILRRLLMDDDAFRGEVIF
;
A
#
# COMPACT_ATOMS: atom_id res chain seq x y z
N ILE A 1 14.02 -0.79 21.74
CA ILE A 1 13.99 -2.22 21.32
C ILE A 1 15.28 -2.84 21.81
N ARG A 2 15.21 -4.02 22.40
CA ARG A 2 16.37 -4.73 22.91
C ARG A 2 17.25 -5.24 21.75
N ASP A 3 18.56 -5.23 21.94
CA ASP A 3 19.52 -5.69 20.93
C ASP A 3 19.31 -7.15 20.53
N ASP A 4 18.88 -7.99 21.46
CA ASP A 4 18.54 -9.40 21.20
C ASP A 4 17.40 -9.54 20.21
N ASP A 5 16.34 -8.71 20.33
CA ASP A 5 15.20 -8.70 19.42
C ASP A 5 15.64 -8.21 18.02
N VAL A 6 16.43 -7.15 17.96
CA VAL A 6 17.02 -6.66 16.70
C VAL A 6 17.83 -7.74 16.00
N SER A 7 18.67 -8.44 16.76
CA SER A 7 19.49 -9.55 16.24
C SER A 7 18.59 -10.70 15.75
N HIS A 8 17.56 -11.06 16.51
CA HIS A 8 16.58 -12.08 16.13
C HIS A 8 15.90 -11.72 14.81
N ILE A 9 15.33 -10.51 14.70
CA ILE A 9 14.67 -10.00 13.48
C ILE A 9 15.64 -10.07 12.28
N ARG A 10 16.88 -9.60 12.43
CA ARG A 10 17.90 -9.59 11.38
C ARG A 10 18.20 -10.99 10.85
N HIS A 11 18.30 -11.99 11.73
CA HIS A 11 18.67 -13.35 11.34
C HIS A 11 17.49 -14.19 10.85
N THR A 12 16.29 -13.93 11.36
CA THR A 12 15.10 -14.73 11.04
C THR A 12 14.36 -14.20 9.80
N SER A 13 14.43 -12.89 9.55
CA SER A 13 13.83 -12.29 8.35
C SER A 13 14.59 -12.74 7.09
N ARG A 14 13.94 -13.50 6.25
CA ARG A 14 14.54 -13.93 4.97
C ARG A 14 14.60 -12.75 4.02
N ILE A 15 15.81 -12.26 3.76
CA ILE A 15 16.03 -11.08 2.93
C ILE A 15 15.50 -11.23 1.50
N ASP A 16 15.58 -12.44 0.93
CA ASP A 16 15.06 -12.72 -0.42
C ASP A 16 13.55 -12.68 -0.50
N ASP A 17 12.83 -13.04 0.58
CA ASP A 17 11.38 -12.95 0.67
C ASP A 17 10.94 -11.48 0.83
N VAL A 18 11.65 -10.70 1.64
CA VAL A 18 11.37 -9.27 1.83
C VAL A 18 11.66 -8.48 0.56
N VAL A 19 12.81 -8.68 -0.05
CA VAL A 19 13.17 -8.04 -1.32
C VAL A 19 12.23 -8.45 -2.45
N GLY A 20 11.78 -9.70 -2.45
CA GLY A 20 10.87 -10.25 -3.45
C GLY A 20 9.50 -9.55 -3.53
N ASP A 21 9.10 -8.82 -2.49
CA ASP A 21 7.90 -7.99 -2.52
C ASP A 21 8.03 -6.75 -3.43
N TYR A 22 9.26 -6.30 -3.70
CA TYR A 22 9.57 -5.07 -4.45
C TYR A 22 10.27 -5.34 -5.77
N VAL A 23 11.03 -6.43 -5.86
CA VAL A 23 11.91 -6.75 -6.99
C VAL A 23 11.78 -8.24 -7.31
N GLN A 24 11.54 -8.56 -8.57
CA GLN A 24 11.63 -9.94 -9.00
C GLN A 24 13.09 -10.41 -8.99
N LEU A 25 13.35 -11.53 -8.30
CA LEU A 25 14.69 -12.09 -8.17
C LEU A 25 14.85 -13.38 -8.99
N LYS A 26 15.95 -13.51 -9.74
CA LYS A 26 16.38 -14.72 -10.43
C LYS A 26 17.57 -15.36 -9.73
N ASN A 27 17.73 -16.66 -9.82
CA ASN A 27 18.93 -17.34 -9.37
C ASN A 27 20.16 -16.87 -10.17
N ALA A 28 21.23 -16.55 -9.47
CA ALA A 28 22.49 -16.06 -10.06
C ALA A 28 23.67 -17.03 -9.85
N GLY A 29 23.39 -18.26 -9.38
CA GLY A 29 24.42 -19.26 -9.03
C GLY A 29 24.96 -19.06 -7.60
N GLY A 30 25.58 -20.12 -7.05
CA GLY A 30 26.17 -20.06 -5.70
C GLY A 30 25.22 -19.68 -4.56
N GLY A 31 23.91 -19.94 -4.70
CA GLY A 31 22.90 -19.56 -3.70
C GLY A 31 22.54 -18.08 -3.69
N GLN A 32 23.06 -17.32 -4.66
CA GLN A 32 22.73 -15.90 -4.83
C GLN A 32 21.52 -15.72 -5.75
N LYS A 33 20.82 -14.59 -5.55
CA LYS A 33 19.76 -14.11 -6.42
C LYS A 33 20.11 -12.72 -6.94
N LYS A 34 19.59 -12.35 -8.11
CA LYS A 34 19.76 -11.01 -8.69
C LYS A 34 18.50 -10.48 -9.29
N GLY A 35 18.36 -9.15 -9.33
CA GLY A 35 17.25 -8.42 -9.93
C GLY A 35 17.65 -7.00 -10.35
N LEU A 36 16.70 -6.24 -10.88
CA LEU A 36 16.88 -4.81 -11.14
C LEU A 36 16.88 -4.04 -9.82
N CYS A 37 17.79 -3.10 -9.68
CA CYS A 37 17.96 -2.34 -8.45
C CYS A 37 16.75 -1.45 -8.16
N PRO A 38 16.19 -1.47 -6.93
CA PRO A 38 15.10 -0.59 -6.57
C PRO A 38 15.56 0.85 -6.22
N PHE A 39 16.87 1.08 -6.10
CA PHE A 39 17.44 2.35 -5.65
C PHE A 39 18.02 3.22 -6.76
N HIS A 40 18.19 2.69 -7.98
CA HIS A 40 18.58 3.45 -9.17
C HIS A 40 18.00 2.81 -10.42
N ASP A 41 17.97 3.59 -11.52
CA ASP A 41 17.51 3.08 -12.81
C ASP A 41 18.63 2.31 -13.51
N GLU A 42 18.32 1.09 -13.95
CA GLU A 42 19.24 0.24 -14.71
C GLU A 42 18.47 -0.63 -15.70
N LYS A 43 19.16 -1.07 -16.75
CA LYS A 43 18.59 -1.98 -17.78
C LYS A 43 19.04 -3.43 -17.60
N SER A 44 20.15 -3.65 -16.90
CA SER A 44 20.69 -4.98 -16.63
C SER A 44 20.78 -5.23 -15.13
N PRO A 45 20.38 -6.43 -14.62
CA PRO A 45 20.32 -6.71 -13.20
C PRO A 45 21.70 -6.66 -12.53
N SER A 46 21.91 -5.67 -11.66
CA SER A 46 23.14 -5.52 -10.86
C SER A 46 22.91 -5.61 -9.35
N PHE A 47 21.64 -5.76 -8.94
CA PHE A 47 21.24 -5.90 -7.54
C PHE A 47 21.28 -7.37 -7.13
N HIS A 48 22.21 -7.71 -6.26
CA HIS A 48 22.44 -9.07 -5.77
C HIS A 48 21.94 -9.24 -4.35
N VAL A 49 21.33 -10.38 -4.07
CA VAL A 49 20.88 -10.80 -2.75
C VAL A 49 21.56 -12.14 -2.42
N THR A 50 22.14 -12.24 -1.25
CA THR A 50 22.75 -13.47 -0.73
C THR A 50 21.96 -13.96 0.49
N PRO A 51 20.92 -14.80 0.30
CA PRO A 51 20.03 -15.22 1.38
C PRO A 51 20.76 -15.89 2.55
N SER A 52 21.75 -16.74 2.27
CA SER A 52 22.53 -17.45 3.29
C SER A 52 23.34 -16.54 4.22
N LYS A 53 23.63 -15.33 3.78
CA LYS A 53 24.37 -14.32 4.54
C LYS A 53 23.49 -13.15 5.00
N GLY A 54 22.23 -13.12 4.60
CA GLY A 54 21.28 -12.10 5.01
C GLY A 54 21.56 -10.69 4.49
N PHE A 55 22.27 -10.55 3.34
CA PHE A 55 22.58 -9.22 2.82
C PHE A 55 22.29 -9.07 1.33
N TYR A 56 22.20 -7.80 0.89
CA TYR A 56 22.13 -7.40 -0.50
C TYR A 56 23.27 -6.44 -0.85
N HIS A 57 23.64 -6.40 -2.13
CA HIS A 57 24.57 -5.42 -2.68
C HIS A 57 24.23 -5.15 -4.15
N CYS A 58 24.17 -3.88 -4.51
CA CYS A 58 24.03 -3.43 -5.89
C CYS A 58 25.39 -3.04 -6.47
N PHE A 59 25.83 -3.70 -7.52
CA PHE A 59 27.11 -3.39 -8.18
C PHE A 59 27.01 -2.14 -9.08
N GLY A 60 25.81 -1.65 -9.39
CA GLY A 60 25.59 -0.41 -10.13
C GLY A 60 25.75 0.83 -9.25
N CYS A 61 24.96 0.98 -8.20
CA CYS A 61 24.97 2.16 -7.33
C CYS A 61 25.71 1.96 -6.01
N GLN A 62 26.35 0.81 -5.78
CA GLN A 62 27.11 0.46 -4.56
C GLN A 62 26.26 0.46 -3.27
N THR A 63 24.95 0.50 -3.39
CA THR A 63 24.05 0.39 -2.23
C THR A 63 24.04 -1.04 -1.72
N GLY A 64 24.20 -1.22 -0.41
CA GLY A 64 24.18 -2.55 0.22
C GLY A 64 23.77 -2.47 1.67
N GLY A 65 23.51 -3.64 2.26
CA GLY A 65 23.14 -3.78 3.67
C GLY A 65 22.38 -5.07 3.97
N ASP A 66 21.86 -5.16 5.19
CA ASP A 66 21.01 -6.26 5.65
C ASP A 66 19.53 -6.00 5.35
N VAL A 67 18.65 -6.90 5.80
CA VAL A 67 17.21 -6.79 5.59
C VAL A 67 16.63 -5.53 6.24
N ILE A 68 17.12 -5.11 7.41
CA ILE A 68 16.66 -3.90 8.09
C ILE A 68 17.06 -2.67 7.26
N SER A 69 18.31 -2.60 6.82
CA SER A 69 18.81 -1.53 5.94
C SER A 69 18.05 -1.45 4.62
N PHE A 70 17.62 -2.59 4.09
CA PHE A 70 16.78 -2.63 2.88
C PHE A 70 15.43 -1.97 3.13
N VAL A 71 14.71 -2.38 4.18
CA VAL A 71 13.38 -1.83 4.52
C VAL A 71 13.48 -0.33 4.83
N MET A 72 14.49 0.10 5.61
CA MET A 72 14.73 1.52 5.88
C MET A 72 14.82 2.36 4.59
N LYS A 73 15.54 1.85 3.59
CA LYS A 73 15.78 2.58 2.34
C LYS A 73 14.58 2.55 1.39
N ILE A 74 13.95 1.38 1.23
CA ILE A 74 12.86 1.22 0.25
C ILE A 74 11.56 1.88 0.71
N GLU A 75 11.29 1.86 2.02
CA GLU A 75 10.08 2.45 2.61
C GLU A 75 10.34 3.81 3.28
N HIS A 76 11.58 4.34 3.19
CA HIS A 76 11.98 5.61 3.81
C HIS A 76 11.68 5.68 5.32
N MET A 77 11.98 4.60 6.02
CA MET A 77 11.73 4.43 7.46
C MET A 77 12.99 4.64 8.30
N SER A 78 12.78 4.99 9.58
CA SER A 78 13.83 4.92 10.58
C SER A 78 14.20 3.48 10.92
N PHE A 79 15.33 3.28 11.61
CA PHE A 79 15.77 1.95 12.05
C PHE A 79 14.71 1.26 12.94
N THR A 80 14.16 1.97 13.91
CA THR A 80 13.13 1.45 14.83
C THR A 80 11.89 0.98 14.07
N GLU A 81 11.40 1.79 13.13
CA GLU A 81 10.24 1.46 12.31
C GLU A 81 10.48 0.24 11.42
N ALA A 82 11.67 0.14 10.82
CA ALA A 82 12.02 -1.00 9.98
C ALA A 82 12.07 -2.31 10.80
N VAL A 83 12.59 -2.26 12.03
CA VAL A 83 12.60 -3.41 12.95
C VAL A 83 11.18 -3.78 13.36
N GLU A 84 10.35 -2.82 13.76
CA GLU A 84 8.93 -3.05 14.10
C GLU A 84 8.16 -3.64 12.91
N ARG A 85 8.38 -3.12 11.69
CA ARG A 85 7.78 -3.60 10.44
C ARG A 85 8.09 -5.07 10.17
N LEU A 86 9.36 -5.44 10.32
CA LEU A 86 9.81 -6.82 10.13
C LEU A 86 9.28 -7.75 11.23
N ALA A 87 9.19 -7.27 12.46
CA ALA A 87 8.61 -7.99 13.59
C ALA A 87 7.11 -8.28 13.35
N ASP A 88 6.35 -7.28 12.94
CA ASP A 88 4.91 -7.42 12.61
C ASP A 88 4.71 -8.45 11.47
N ARG A 89 5.56 -8.43 10.44
CA ARG A 89 5.52 -9.40 9.34
C ARG A 89 5.71 -10.84 9.81
N MET A 90 6.47 -11.05 10.91
CA MET A 90 6.76 -12.37 11.47
C MET A 90 5.85 -12.73 12.66
N ASN A 91 4.89 -11.86 13.03
CA ASN A 91 4.12 -11.96 14.27
C ASN A 91 5.02 -12.09 15.51
N TYR A 92 6.17 -11.38 15.52
CA TYR A 92 7.11 -11.38 16.61
C TYR A 92 6.88 -10.21 17.55
N GLN A 93 6.75 -10.48 18.85
CA GLN A 93 6.53 -9.44 19.85
C GLN A 93 7.87 -8.88 20.35
N LEU A 94 8.12 -7.61 20.03
CA LEU A 94 9.30 -6.90 20.47
C LEU A 94 9.23 -6.54 21.95
N THR A 95 10.39 -6.57 22.61
CA THR A 95 10.58 -6.08 23.97
C THR A 95 11.33 -4.75 23.95
N TYR A 96 10.89 -3.84 24.82
CA TYR A 96 11.49 -2.51 24.93
C TYR A 96 12.16 -2.38 26.29
N ASP A 97 13.34 -1.78 26.34
CA ASP A 97 13.97 -1.43 27.60
C ASP A 97 13.16 -0.35 28.32
N GLU A 98 13.13 -0.38 29.66
CA GLU A 98 12.46 0.62 30.48
C GLU A 98 13.20 1.97 30.32
N GLY A 99 12.74 2.76 29.38
CA GLY A 99 13.14 4.14 29.15
C GLY A 99 11.90 5.04 29.12
N PRO A 100 12.03 6.36 29.19
CA PRO A 100 10.87 7.25 29.09
C PRO A 100 10.12 6.88 27.81
N THR A 101 8.88 6.46 28.01
CA THR A 101 7.94 6.10 26.92
C THR A 101 7.88 7.29 25.97
N ARG A 102 8.63 7.22 24.86
CA ARG A 102 8.39 8.10 23.74
C ARG A 102 7.00 7.76 23.23
N THR A 103 6.00 8.50 23.70
CA THR A 103 4.64 8.57 23.16
C THR A 103 4.67 9.24 21.78
N GLY A 104 5.38 8.64 20.86
CA GLY A 104 5.52 9.08 19.49
C GLY A 104 5.99 7.89 18.70
N GLY A 105 5.06 7.05 18.26
CA GLY A 105 5.29 6.31 17.02
C GLY A 105 5.66 7.37 15.98
N SER A 106 6.56 7.08 15.02
CA SER A 106 6.87 8.08 14.01
C SER A 106 5.56 8.53 13.37
N ASP A 107 5.52 9.77 12.90
CA ASP A 107 4.33 10.32 12.24
C ASP A 107 3.82 9.38 11.15
N ARG A 108 4.70 8.69 10.40
CA ARG A 108 4.33 7.70 9.38
C ARG A 108 3.52 6.54 9.95
N LYS A 109 3.96 5.90 11.06
CA LYS A 109 3.26 4.76 11.67
C LYS A 109 1.86 5.16 12.15
N ARG A 110 1.76 6.36 12.75
CA ARG A 110 0.48 6.92 13.20
C ARG A 110 -0.47 7.15 12.02
N LEU A 111 0.03 7.70 10.90
CA LEU A 111 -0.78 7.92 9.71
C LEU A 111 -1.25 6.61 9.06
N LEU A 112 -0.38 5.61 8.96
CA LEU A 112 -0.74 4.28 8.44
C LEU A 112 -1.79 3.61 9.32
N GLU A 113 -1.66 3.70 10.65
CA GLU A 113 -2.63 3.14 11.58
C GLU A 113 -3.98 3.87 11.50
N ALA A 114 -3.99 5.19 11.33
CA ALA A 114 -5.21 5.95 11.10
C ALA A 114 -5.93 5.47 9.81
N ASN A 115 -5.19 5.29 8.72
CA ASN A 115 -5.75 4.78 7.46
C ASN A 115 -6.25 3.33 7.58
N ARG A 116 -5.51 2.46 8.27
CA ARG A 116 -5.94 1.08 8.54
C ARG A 116 -7.27 1.04 9.30
N LEU A 117 -7.40 1.82 10.36
CA LEU A 117 -8.62 1.91 11.15
C LEU A 117 -9.77 2.56 10.37
N ALA A 118 -9.47 3.56 9.53
CA ALA A 118 -10.46 4.16 8.63
C ALA A 118 -10.99 3.13 7.60
N ALA A 119 -10.12 2.28 7.05
CA ALA A 119 -10.54 1.21 6.13
C ALA A 119 -11.51 0.24 6.82
N LEU A 120 -11.20 -0.21 8.04
CA LEU A 120 -12.09 -1.06 8.83
C LEU A 120 -13.43 -0.38 9.12
N PHE A 121 -13.39 0.89 9.54
CA PHE A 121 -14.61 1.66 9.78
C PHE A 121 -15.49 1.72 8.54
N TYR A 122 -14.95 2.07 7.37
CA TYR A 122 -15.73 2.15 6.13
C TYR A 122 -16.28 0.79 5.70
N GLN A 123 -15.53 -0.30 5.89
CA GLN A 123 -16.02 -1.66 5.62
C GLN A 123 -17.20 -2.04 6.53
N GLU A 124 -17.12 -1.73 7.82
CA GLU A 124 -18.20 -1.92 8.77
C GLU A 124 -19.43 -1.11 8.37
N GLN A 125 -19.26 0.17 7.99
CA GLN A 125 -20.35 1.04 7.55
C GLN A 125 -21.05 0.49 6.30
N LEU A 126 -20.32 -0.13 5.36
CA LEU A 126 -20.95 -0.75 4.18
C LEU A 126 -21.91 -1.89 4.55
N GLN A 127 -21.70 -2.57 5.67
CA GLN A 127 -22.56 -3.67 6.14
C GLN A 127 -23.77 -3.18 6.94
N GLN A 128 -23.79 -1.92 7.38
CA GLN A 128 -24.92 -1.38 8.16
C GLN A 128 -26.17 -1.22 7.29
N PRO A 129 -27.37 -1.48 7.85
CA PRO A 129 -28.61 -1.21 7.15
C PRO A 129 -28.82 0.31 6.95
N GLY A 130 -29.69 0.66 6.02
CA GLY A 130 -30.06 2.05 5.75
C GLY A 130 -29.12 2.73 4.74
N PRO A 131 -28.45 3.86 5.06
CA PRO A 131 -27.78 4.73 4.09
C PRO A 131 -26.76 4.04 3.17
N ALA A 132 -26.09 2.99 3.65
CA ALA A 132 -25.15 2.21 2.85
C ALA A 132 -25.80 1.32 1.77
N GLN A 133 -27.12 1.20 1.76
CA GLN A 133 -27.85 0.36 0.78
C GLN A 133 -27.58 0.81 -0.66
N VAL A 134 -27.59 2.11 -0.93
CA VAL A 134 -27.28 2.65 -2.27
C VAL A 134 -25.89 2.23 -2.77
N GLY A 135 -24.92 2.13 -1.86
CA GLY A 135 -23.59 1.63 -2.19
C GLY A 135 -23.58 0.13 -2.53
N ARG A 136 -24.31 -0.68 -1.76
CA ARG A 136 -24.46 -2.11 -2.03
C ARG A 136 -25.19 -2.38 -3.36
N GLU A 137 -26.26 -1.64 -3.63
CA GLU A 137 -27.01 -1.70 -4.90
C GLU A 137 -26.13 -1.33 -6.09
N PHE A 138 -25.30 -0.29 -5.94
CA PHE A 138 -24.33 0.05 -6.97
C PHE A 138 -23.35 -1.10 -7.23
N LEU A 139 -22.78 -1.72 -6.21
CA LEU A 139 -21.88 -2.86 -6.35
C LEU A 139 -22.60 -4.04 -7.04
N GLN A 140 -23.81 -4.37 -6.62
CA GLN A 140 -24.61 -5.43 -7.24
C GLN A 140 -24.92 -5.15 -8.71
N SER A 141 -25.26 -3.89 -9.05
CA SER A 141 -25.53 -3.49 -10.45
C SER A 141 -24.31 -3.66 -11.37
N ARG A 142 -23.11 -3.75 -10.79
CA ARG A 142 -21.84 -4.00 -11.47
C ARG A 142 -21.36 -5.46 -11.36
N GLY A 143 -22.19 -6.34 -10.79
CA GLY A 143 -21.88 -7.75 -10.62
C GLY A 143 -20.97 -8.08 -9.43
N PHE A 144 -20.80 -7.14 -8.49
CA PHE A 144 -19.98 -7.34 -7.30
C PHE A 144 -20.86 -7.72 -6.11
N ASP A 145 -20.67 -8.91 -5.61
CA ASP A 145 -21.32 -9.41 -4.41
C ASP A 145 -20.58 -8.97 -3.12
N LYS A 146 -21.08 -9.43 -1.98
CA LYS A 146 -20.47 -9.15 -0.67
C LYS A 146 -19.03 -9.70 -0.56
N ALA A 147 -18.76 -10.87 -1.16
CA ALA A 147 -17.44 -11.48 -1.12
C ALA A 147 -16.45 -10.67 -1.96
N ALA A 148 -16.86 -10.19 -3.14
CA ALA A 148 -16.09 -9.28 -3.96
C ALA A 148 -15.79 -7.98 -3.21
N ALA A 149 -16.78 -7.36 -2.59
CA ALA A 149 -16.57 -6.14 -1.79
C ALA A 149 -15.57 -6.36 -0.66
N ALA A 150 -15.67 -7.48 0.05
CA ALA A 150 -14.75 -7.84 1.13
C ALA A 150 -13.32 -8.10 0.63
N LYS A 151 -13.17 -8.83 -0.49
CA LYS A 151 -11.86 -9.12 -1.12
C LYS A 151 -11.07 -7.85 -1.42
N PHE A 152 -11.74 -6.79 -1.90
CA PHE A 152 -11.11 -5.51 -2.26
C PHE A 152 -11.22 -4.45 -1.16
N GLY A 153 -11.71 -4.81 0.02
CA GLY A 153 -11.83 -3.89 1.15
C GLY A 153 -12.78 -2.72 0.92
N VAL A 154 -13.76 -2.87 0.01
CA VAL A 154 -14.69 -1.78 -0.32
C VAL A 154 -15.50 -1.42 0.91
N GLY A 155 -15.63 -0.11 1.15
CA GLY A 155 -16.38 0.45 2.26
C GLY A 155 -17.36 1.54 1.84
N TYR A 156 -18.09 2.06 2.82
CA TYR A 156 -19.00 3.19 2.67
C TYR A 156 -18.64 4.30 3.65
N ALA A 157 -18.45 5.50 3.15
CA ALA A 157 -18.30 6.71 3.96
C ALA A 157 -19.68 7.28 4.25
N PRO A 158 -20.11 7.37 5.52
CA PRO A 158 -21.40 7.96 5.90
C PRO A 158 -21.57 9.40 5.43
N ASP A 159 -22.81 9.87 5.34
CA ASP A 159 -23.11 11.26 4.91
C ASP A 159 -22.89 12.30 6.03
N GLU A 160 -22.56 11.84 7.23
CA GLU A 160 -22.27 12.70 8.37
C GLU A 160 -20.98 13.49 8.16
N TRP A 161 -20.89 14.67 8.80
CA TRP A 161 -19.77 15.59 8.63
C TRP A 161 -18.48 15.13 9.28
N ASP A 162 -18.54 14.33 10.33
CA ASP A 162 -17.41 13.99 11.21
C ASP A 162 -17.50 12.57 11.81
N ALA A 163 -18.22 11.65 11.14
CA ALA A 163 -18.40 10.28 11.63
C ALA A 163 -17.06 9.54 11.80
N LEU A 164 -16.20 9.57 10.77
CA LEU A 164 -14.87 8.98 10.85
C LEU A 164 -13.98 9.72 11.84
N ALA A 165 -13.99 11.06 11.81
CA ALA A 165 -13.20 11.87 12.72
C ALA A 165 -13.52 11.56 14.20
N LYS A 166 -14.80 11.47 14.57
CA LYS A 166 -15.23 11.06 15.92
C LYS A 166 -14.75 9.67 16.29
N HIS A 167 -14.90 8.72 15.35
CA HIS A 167 -14.49 7.33 15.55
C HIS A 167 -12.99 7.21 15.84
N LEU A 168 -12.15 7.92 15.08
CA LEU A 168 -10.69 7.86 15.24
C LEU A 168 -10.19 8.71 16.42
N LYS A 169 -10.81 9.86 16.68
CA LYS A 169 -10.51 10.66 17.89
C LYS A 169 -10.82 9.87 19.17
N GLY A 170 -11.87 9.07 19.19
CA GLY A 170 -12.15 8.14 20.27
C GLY A 170 -11.07 7.05 20.48
N ARG A 171 -10.16 6.88 19.51
CA ARG A 171 -8.98 6.00 19.55
C ARG A 171 -7.66 6.75 19.77
N GLY A 172 -7.73 8.04 20.13
CA GLY A 172 -6.58 8.86 20.49
C GLY A 172 -5.84 9.49 19.30
N PHE A 173 -6.48 9.63 18.13
CA PHE A 173 -5.93 10.44 17.03
C PHE A 173 -6.32 11.90 17.18
N THR A 174 -5.41 12.79 16.80
CA THR A 174 -5.62 14.24 16.76
C THR A 174 -6.15 14.69 15.40
N ASP A 175 -6.80 15.85 15.35
CA ASP A 175 -7.27 16.44 14.09
C ASP A 175 -6.11 16.64 13.10
N ALA A 176 -4.94 17.05 13.58
CA ALA A 176 -3.73 17.25 12.76
C ALA A 176 -3.24 15.93 12.13
N GLU A 177 -3.23 14.83 12.87
CA GLU A 177 -2.87 13.51 12.33
C GLU A 177 -3.88 13.05 11.27
N LEU A 178 -5.18 13.24 11.50
CA LEU A 178 -6.23 12.86 10.55
C LEU A 178 -6.19 13.70 9.27
N GLU A 179 -5.90 14.99 9.38
CA GLU A 179 -5.70 15.85 8.22
C GLU A 179 -4.44 15.48 7.44
N LEU A 180 -3.33 15.24 8.14
CA LEU A 180 -2.07 14.81 7.54
C LEU A 180 -2.18 13.44 6.86
N ALA A 181 -3.04 12.54 7.36
CA ALA A 181 -3.39 11.27 6.73
C ALA A 181 -4.34 11.43 5.52
N GLY A 182 -4.87 12.64 5.28
CA GLY A 182 -5.82 12.93 4.21
C GLY A 182 -7.23 12.39 4.45
N LEU A 183 -7.58 12.07 5.70
CA LEU A 183 -8.89 11.54 6.11
C LEU A 183 -9.90 12.65 6.41
N THR A 184 -9.41 13.79 6.90
CA THR A 184 -10.21 14.97 7.18
C THR A 184 -9.66 16.18 6.42
N LYS A 185 -10.38 17.27 6.48
CA LYS A 185 -9.96 18.59 5.98
C LYS A 185 -10.55 19.68 6.87
N GLU A 186 -9.92 20.83 6.89
CA GLU A 186 -10.46 22.00 7.56
C GLU A 186 -11.79 22.44 6.93
N GLY A 187 -12.78 22.68 7.75
CA GLY A 187 -14.10 23.20 7.39
C GLY A 187 -14.42 24.49 8.16
N GLN A 188 -15.52 25.13 7.86
CA GLN A 188 -15.90 26.41 8.49
C GLN A 188 -16.13 26.32 10.02
N ARG A 189 -16.43 25.15 10.56
CA ARG A 189 -16.73 24.91 11.99
C ARG A 189 -15.84 23.84 12.61
N GLY A 190 -14.64 23.63 12.08
CA GLY A 190 -13.70 22.59 12.49
C GLY A 190 -13.46 21.54 11.42
N HIS A 191 -12.73 20.50 11.76
CA HIS A 191 -12.39 19.42 10.80
C HIS A 191 -13.61 18.59 10.42
N ILE A 192 -13.72 18.29 9.15
CA ILE A 192 -14.79 17.47 8.56
C ILE A 192 -14.19 16.28 7.81
N ASP A 193 -14.93 15.19 7.73
CA ASP A 193 -14.55 14.01 6.96
C ASP A 193 -14.38 14.36 5.47
N ARG A 194 -13.30 13.90 4.89
CA ARG A 194 -13.01 14.14 3.48
C ARG A 194 -13.97 13.39 2.57
N PHE A 195 -14.27 12.15 2.91
CA PHE A 195 -15.20 11.31 2.16
C PHE A 195 -16.52 11.24 2.88
N ARG A 196 -17.61 11.53 2.17
CA ARG A 196 -18.97 11.50 2.72
C ARG A 196 -19.94 11.05 1.64
N ASN A 197 -20.89 10.20 2.01
CA ASN A 197 -21.89 9.60 1.11
C ASN A 197 -21.25 9.00 -0.16
N ARG A 198 -20.18 8.21 0.01
CA ARG A 198 -19.41 7.65 -1.10
C ARG A 198 -19.06 6.19 -0.84
N LEU A 199 -18.99 5.39 -1.91
CA LEU A 199 -18.23 4.15 -1.88
C LEU A 199 -16.75 4.47 -1.82
N VAL A 200 -16.00 3.71 -1.03
CA VAL A 200 -14.58 3.95 -0.75
C VAL A 200 -13.78 2.67 -0.99
N TRP A 201 -12.67 2.79 -1.72
CA TRP A 201 -11.69 1.74 -1.95
C TRP A 201 -10.39 2.10 -1.22
N PRO A 202 -9.87 1.23 -0.33
CA PRO A 202 -8.55 1.45 0.24
C PRO A 202 -7.47 1.31 -0.83
N ILE A 203 -6.52 2.21 -0.85
CA ILE A 203 -5.36 2.17 -1.74
C ILE A 203 -4.18 1.72 -0.91
N HIS A 204 -3.55 0.63 -1.33
CA HIS A 204 -2.42 0.04 -0.66
C HIS A 204 -1.12 0.38 -1.38
N GLU A 205 -0.07 0.64 -0.63
CA GLU A 205 1.27 0.58 -1.19
C GLU A 205 1.69 -0.89 -1.42
N ILE A 206 2.80 -1.11 -2.11
CA ILE A 206 3.25 -2.45 -2.50
C ILE A 206 3.52 -3.37 -1.29
N SER A 207 3.82 -2.83 -0.14
CA SER A 207 4.00 -3.53 1.14
C SER A 207 2.69 -4.09 1.72
N GLY A 208 1.54 -3.51 1.33
CA GLY A 208 0.20 -3.87 1.77
C GLY A 208 -0.43 -2.92 2.78
N ASP A 209 0.26 -1.84 3.17
CA ASP A 209 -0.33 -0.84 4.06
C ASP A 209 -1.32 0.05 3.32
N VAL A 210 -2.42 0.40 3.99
CA VAL A 210 -3.39 1.37 3.47
C VAL A 210 -2.80 2.78 3.58
N VAL A 211 -2.49 3.38 2.45
CA VAL A 211 -1.89 4.73 2.39
C VAL A 211 -2.89 5.82 2.04
N GLY A 212 -4.07 5.45 1.55
CA GLY A 212 -5.12 6.38 1.20
C GLY A 212 -6.36 5.69 0.66
N PHE A 213 -7.22 6.46 0.04
CA PHE A 213 -8.52 5.99 -0.45
C PHE A 213 -8.88 6.64 -1.79
N GLY A 214 -9.56 5.86 -2.63
CA GLY A 214 -10.35 6.37 -3.72
C GLY A 214 -11.84 6.28 -3.37
N ALA A 215 -12.63 7.29 -3.73
CA ALA A 215 -14.04 7.33 -3.39
C ALA A 215 -14.91 7.74 -4.58
N ARG A 216 -16.02 7.04 -4.79
CA ARG A 216 -17.01 7.33 -5.82
C ARG A 216 -18.27 7.89 -5.18
N ARG A 217 -18.78 9.02 -5.70
CA ARG A 217 -20.08 9.55 -5.26
C ARG A 217 -21.21 8.62 -5.62
N LEU A 218 -22.23 8.58 -4.76
CA LEU A 218 -23.43 7.76 -4.92
C LEU A 218 -24.68 8.58 -5.25
N SER A 219 -24.68 9.88 -4.96
CA SER A 219 -25.81 10.77 -5.20
C SER A 219 -25.52 11.78 -6.29
N GLU A 220 -26.49 12.05 -7.14
CA GLU A 220 -26.45 13.15 -8.11
C GLU A 220 -26.52 14.53 -7.45
N SER A 221 -27.02 14.62 -6.22
CA SER A 221 -27.02 15.87 -5.44
C SER A 221 -25.65 16.26 -4.89
N ASP A 222 -24.66 15.32 -4.86
CA ASP A 222 -23.27 15.64 -4.57
C ASP A 222 -22.66 16.36 -5.77
N THR A 223 -22.44 17.67 -5.64
CA THR A 223 -21.82 18.52 -6.69
C THR A 223 -20.31 18.32 -6.83
N GLY A 224 -19.68 17.51 -5.97
CA GLY A 224 -18.27 17.18 -6.03
C GLY A 224 -17.92 16.26 -7.21
N PRO A 225 -16.64 15.97 -7.42
CA PRO A 225 -16.20 15.12 -8.51
C PRO A 225 -16.77 13.69 -8.37
N LYS A 226 -17.04 13.04 -9.49
CA LYS A 226 -17.53 11.64 -9.52
C LYS A 226 -16.60 10.70 -8.76
N TYR A 227 -15.28 10.87 -8.94
CA TYR A 227 -14.23 10.21 -8.17
C TYR A 227 -13.42 11.23 -7.39
N LEU A 228 -13.16 10.93 -6.14
CA LEU A 228 -12.36 11.75 -5.22
C LEU A 228 -11.32 10.85 -4.56
N ASN A 229 -10.05 11.19 -4.68
CA ASN A 229 -8.95 10.45 -4.07
C ASN A 229 -8.37 11.21 -2.87
N THR A 230 -7.64 10.48 -2.03
CA THR A 230 -6.77 11.09 -1.02
C THR A 230 -5.86 12.13 -1.69
N PRO A 231 -5.63 13.31 -1.09
CA PRO A 231 -4.65 14.28 -1.59
C PRO A 231 -3.22 13.75 -1.42
N GLU A 232 -2.22 14.46 -1.95
CA GLU A 232 -0.83 14.18 -1.60
C GLU A 232 -0.63 14.29 -0.08
N THR A 233 -0.03 13.26 0.53
CA THR A 233 0.29 13.18 1.95
C THR A 233 1.70 12.64 2.14
N PRO A 234 2.27 12.67 3.35
CA PRO A 234 3.56 12.02 3.60
C PRO A 234 3.62 10.53 3.26
N ILE A 235 2.46 9.85 3.25
CA ILE A 235 2.34 8.42 2.96
C ILE A 235 1.63 8.09 1.64
N TYR A 236 1.10 9.09 0.93
CA TYR A 236 0.35 8.90 -0.31
C TYR A 236 0.88 9.79 -1.43
N LYS A 237 1.53 9.17 -2.42
CA LYS A 237 2.05 9.84 -3.62
C LYS A 237 1.41 9.24 -4.87
N LYS A 238 0.50 9.98 -5.51
CA LYS A 238 -0.29 9.49 -6.66
C LYS A 238 0.57 8.97 -7.80
N SER A 239 1.69 9.62 -8.08
CA SER A 239 2.59 9.25 -9.17
C SER A 239 3.33 7.92 -8.96
N ALA A 240 3.35 7.41 -7.73
CA ALA A 240 4.06 6.19 -7.34
C ALA A 240 3.12 5.06 -6.91
N LEU A 241 1.80 5.24 -7.03
CA LEU A 241 0.82 4.27 -6.57
C LEU A 241 0.00 3.71 -7.73
N LEU A 242 -0.15 2.39 -7.74
CA LEU A 242 -1.06 1.66 -8.61
C LEU A 242 -2.03 0.86 -7.73
N TYR A 243 -3.32 1.13 -7.89
CA TYR A 243 -4.38 0.39 -7.20
C TYR A 243 -4.36 -1.09 -7.62
N GLY A 244 -4.43 -1.97 -6.66
CA GLY A 244 -4.40 -3.42 -6.86
C GLY A 244 -3.00 -4.01 -7.01
N LEU A 245 -1.94 -3.20 -6.98
CA LEU A 245 -0.57 -3.69 -7.19
C LEU A 245 -0.12 -4.67 -6.10
N GLU A 246 -0.48 -4.44 -4.85
CA GLU A 246 -0.14 -5.34 -3.73
C GLU A 246 -0.74 -6.74 -3.91
N MET A 247 -1.93 -6.83 -4.51
CA MET A 247 -2.59 -8.10 -4.86
C MET A 247 -1.98 -8.73 -6.12
N ALA A 248 -1.66 -7.90 -7.12
CA ALA A 248 -1.23 -8.33 -8.45
C ALA A 248 0.27 -8.67 -8.53
N LYS A 249 1.12 -8.14 -7.65
CA LYS A 249 2.59 -8.19 -7.77
C LYS A 249 3.17 -9.59 -8.00
N LYS A 250 2.64 -10.62 -7.34
CA LYS A 250 3.10 -12.01 -7.50
C LYS A 250 2.74 -12.59 -8.88
N GLU A 251 1.52 -12.34 -9.35
CA GLU A 251 1.09 -12.83 -10.67
C GLU A 251 1.73 -12.01 -11.80
N ILE A 252 1.97 -10.71 -11.61
CA ILE A 252 2.76 -9.87 -12.54
C ILE A 252 4.17 -10.44 -12.68
N ALA A 253 4.84 -10.70 -11.57
CA ALA A 253 6.19 -11.26 -11.56
C ALA A 253 6.25 -12.65 -12.23
N LYS A 254 5.25 -13.50 -11.98
CA LYS A 254 5.15 -14.85 -12.52
C LYS A 254 4.83 -14.87 -14.02
N LYS A 255 3.82 -14.11 -14.45
CA LYS A 255 3.35 -14.05 -15.83
C LYS A 255 4.16 -13.09 -16.70
N ARG A 256 4.93 -12.18 -16.06
CA ARG A 256 5.67 -11.09 -16.72
C ARG A 256 4.76 -10.21 -17.60
N GLN A 257 3.56 -10.02 -17.12
CA GLN A 257 2.52 -9.26 -17.80
C GLN A 257 1.77 -8.43 -16.76
N VAL A 258 1.45 -7.20 -17.11
CA VAL A 258 0.56 -6.33 -16.35
C VAL A 258 -0.51 -5.77 -17.27
N VAL A 259 -1.74 -5.72 -16.76
CA VAL A 259 -2.88 -5.09 -17.44
C VAL A 259 -3.20 -3.80 -16.71
N VAL A 260 -3.12 -2.68 -17.39
CA VAL A 260 -3.44 -1.36 -16.83
C VAL A 260 -4.84 -0.97 -17.27
N VAL A 261 -5.75 -0.81 -16.31
CA VAL A 261 -7.15 -0.44 -16.53
C VAL A 261 -7.44 0.96 -15.97
N GLU A 262 -8.65 1.51 -16.25
CA GLU A 262 -8.95 2.89 -15.89
C GLU A 262 -9.19 3.12 -14.39
N GLY A 263 -9.85 2.20 -13.70
CA GLY A 263 -10.27 2.47 -12.33
C GLY A 263 -10.50 1.26 -11.42
N TYR A 264 -10.98 1.55 -10.22
CA TYR A 264 -11.14 0.58 -9.13
C TYR A 264 -12.05 -0.59 -9.49
N THR A 265 -13.20 -0.30 -10.11
CA THR A 265 -14.17 -1.33 -10.53
C THR A 265 -13.65 -2.21 -11.64
N ASP A 266 -12.79 -1.66 -12.51
CA ASP A 266 -12.22 -2.41 -13.62
C ASP A 266 -11.15 -3.39 -13.12
N VAL A 267 -10.34 -2.97 -12.14
CA VAL A 267 -9.42 -3.89 -11.43
C VAL A 267 -10.21 -5.00 -10.75
N MET A 268 -11.30 -4.67 -10.02
CA MET A 268 -12.15 -5.67 -9.39
C MET A 268 -12.69 -6.67 -10.41
N ALA A 269 -13.26 -6.19 -11.51
CA ALA A 269 -13.81 -7.04 -12.58
C ALA A 269 -12.75 -7.94 -13.20
N ALA A 270 -11.58 -7.39 -13.52
CA ALA A 270 -10.45 -8.14 -14.10
C ALA A 270 -9.98 -9.27 -13.16
N HIS A 271 -9.73 -8.97 -11.89
CA HIS A 271 -9.30 -9.95 -10.91
C HIS A 271 -10.34 -11.07 -10.69
N LEU A 272 -11.64 -10.71 -10.64
CA LEU A 272 -12.71 -11.70 -10.51
C LEU A 272 -12.86 -12.57 -11.77
N ALA A 273 -12.48 -12.04 -12.93
CA ALA A 273 -12.43 -12.78 -14.20
C ALA A 273 -11.12 -13.60 -14.38
N GLY A 274 -10.22 -13.62 -13.37
CA GLY A 274 -8.96 -14.36 -13.42
C GLY A 274 -7.78 -13.61 -14.05
N ILE A 275 -7.95 -12.31 -14.37
CA ILE A 275 -6.87 -11.42 -14.82
C ILE A 275 -6.27 -10.73 -13.60
N GLU A 276 -5.57 -11.50 -12.78
CA GLU A 276 -5.03 -11.06 -11.49
C GLU A 276 -3.78 -10.17 -11.61
N THR A 277 -3.37 -9.84 -12.84
CA THR A 277 -2.30 -8.88 -13.15
C THR A 277 -2.81 -7.46 -13.41
N ALA A 278 -4.12 -7.21 -13.24
CA ALA A 278 -4.72 -5.92 -13.48
C ALA A 278 -4.43 -4.92 -12.35
N VAL A 279 -4.08 -3.70 -12.75
CA VAL A 279 -3.84 -2.54 -11.88
C VAL A 279 -4.44 -1.28 -12.48
N ALA A 280 -4.64 -0.24 -11.68
CA ALA A 280 -5.08 1.06 -12.18
C ALA A 280 -4.31 2.22 -11.55
N THR A 281 -4.21 3.36 -12.24
CA THR A 281 -3.67 4.58 -11.65
C THR A 281 -4.67 5.20 -10.66
N CYS A 282 -4.16 5.95 -9.69
CA CYS A 282 -4.98 6.57 -8.64
C CYS A 282 -5.39 8.01 -8.99
N GLY A 283 -6.03 8.19 -10.15
CA GLY A 283 -6.50 9.51 -10.60
C GLY A 283 -5.38 10.42 -11.16
N THR A 284 -4.37 9.83 -11.75
CA THR A 284 -3.30 10.50 -12.49
C THR A 284 -3.00 9.76 -13.79
N ALA A 285 -2.34 10.39 -14.73
CA ALA A 285 -1.85 9.71 -15.93
C ALA A 285 -0.82 8.63 -15.56
N PHE A 286 -0.77 7.57 -16.36
CA PHE A 286 0.27 6.56 -16.26
C PHE A 286 1.62 7.17 -16.68
N GLY A 287 2.59 7.19 -15.78
CA GLY A 287 3.86 7.92 -15.94
C GLY A 287 5.09 7.12 -15.54
N ASP A 288 6.24 7.79 -15.59
CA ASP A 288 7.57 7.17 -15.45
C ASP A 288 7.76 6.41 -14.12
N GLU A 289 7.23 6.91 -13.01
CA GLU A 289 7.33 6.22 -11.72
C GLU A 289 6.56 4.89 -11.74
N HIS A 290 5.37 4.85 -12.37
CA HIS A 290 4.62 3.61 -12.54
C HIS A 290 5.40 2.61 -13.42
N ILE A 291 6.02 3.09 -14.49
CA ILE A 291 6.88 2.27 -15.36
C ILE A 291 8.05 1.70 -14.57
N ARG A 292 8.73 2.50 -13.74
CA ARG A 292 9.86 2.04 -12.92
C ARG A 292 9.46 0.92 -11.96
N ILE A 293 8.32 1.07 -11.27
CA ILE A 293 7.80 0.05 -10.36
C ILE A 293 7.50 -1.25 -11.11
N LEU A 294 6.79 -1.16 -12.22
CA LEU A 294 6.39 -2.33 -13.00
C LEU A 294 7.59 -3.03 -13.65
N ARG A 295 8.58 -2.28 -14.17
CA ARG A 295 9.81 -2.87 -14.73
C ARG A 295 10.54 -3.76 -13.73
N ARG A 296 10.62 -3.37 -12.46
CA ARG A 296 11.24 -4.16 -11.41
C ARG A 296 10.50 -5.48 -11.16
N LEU A 297 9.16 -5.46 -11.19
CA LEU A 297 8.32 -6.66 -11.03
C LEU A 297 8.32 -7.54 -12.29
N LEU A 298 8.28 -6.93 -13.46
CA LEU A 298 8.33 -7.63 -14.75
C LEU A 298 9.73 -8.19 -15.05
N MET A 299 10.76 -7.70 -14.33
CA MET A 299 12.16 -7.95 -14.63
C MET A 299 12.46 -7.67 -16.11
N ASP A 300 12.06 -6.47 -16.55
CA ASP A 300 12.25 -5.99 -17.92
C ASP A 300 13.72 -5.59 -18.12
N ASP A 301 14.53 -6.54 -18.54
CA ASP A 301 15.95 -6.38 -18.87
C ASP A 301 16.19 -6.58 -20.37
N ASP A 302 17.43 -6.37 -20.83
CA ASP A 302 17.78 -6.50 -22.24
C ASP A 302 17.59 -7.90 -22.82
N ALA A 303 17.54 -8.94 -21.98
CA ALA A 303 17.36 -10.34 -22.37
C ALA A 303 15.90 -10.77 -22.34
N PHE A 304 15.07 -10.10 -21.51
CA PHE A 304 13.67 -10.46 -21.31
C PHE A 304 12.81 -9.21 -21.17
N ARG A 305 11.80 -9.08 -21.99
CA ARG A 305 10.82 -8.01 -21.93
C ARG A 305 9.54 -8.48 -21.26
N GLY A 306 9.04 -7.69 -20.32
CA GLY A 306 7.71 -7.82 -19.79
C GLY A 306 6.68 -7.19 -20.70
N GLU A 307 5.43 -7.57 -20.56
CA GLU A 307 4.31 -7.04 -21.36
C GLU A 307 3.45 -6.11 -20.52
N VAL A 308 3.17 -4.91 -21.06
CA VAL A 308 2.22 -3.94 -20.49
C VAL A 308 1.07 -3.78 -21.47
N ILE A 309 -0.14 -4.14 -21.01
CA ILE A 309 -1.38 -4.07 -21.81
C ILE A 309 -2.22 -2.92 -21.24
N PHE A 310 -2.76 -2.08 -22.12
CA PHE A 310 -3.67 -0.98 -21.77
C PHE A 310 -5.07 -1.24 -22.32
#